data_073ae54756c395785ada7a878dd2d66e
#
_entry.id   073ae54756c395785ada7a878dd2d66e
#
_cell.length_a   1.000
_cell.length_b   1.000
_cell.length_c   1.000
_cell.angle_alpha   90.00
_cell.angle_beta   90.00
_cell.angle_gamma   90.00
#
_symmetry.space_group_name_H-M   'P 1'
#
loop_
_entity.id
_entity.type
_entity.pdbx_description
1 polymer ?
#
loop_
_entity_poly.entity_id
_entity_poly.type
_entity_poly.pdbx_seq_one_letter_code
_entity_poly.pdbx_strand_id
1 'polypeptide(L)'
;ILKSHVNLHLSEGAELHFSGNIIDYLPAVFTRDEGVELYSLGACLYADGQENIALTGKGKVVGPPTSCEIYKRNESMSSDKGIRKPLADRIYDGKNGEGVFLPKTFAPINCKNVFVEGVTFERGLYWNIVPQYCEHIVIRGITVNSFGHGRTDGIDIDSSNDVLIEYCSLDCQDDCY
;
A
#
# COMPACT_ATOMS: atom_id res chain seq x y z
N ILE A 1 -3.99 -0.90 -10.67
CA ILE A 1 -3.06 0.23 -10.91
C ILE A 1 -3.88 1.46 -11.27
N LEU A 2 -3.73 2.53 -10.50
CA LEU A 2 -4.33 3.84 -10.79
C LEU A 2 -3.50 4.58 -11.85
N LYS A 3 -4.17 5.39 -12.65
CA LYS A 3 -3.56 6.21 -13.71
C LYS A 3 -3.84 7.68 -13.46
N SER A 4 -3.04 8.54 -14.09
CA SER A 4 -3.21 10.00 -13.99
C SER A 4 -4.63 10.44 -14.36
N HIS A 5 -5.12 11.43 -13.64
CA HIS A 5 -6.45 12.04 -13.84
C HIS A 5 -7.63 11.08 -13.58
N VAL A 6 -7.42 10.07 -12.71
CA VAL A 6 -8.46 9.10 -12.32
C VAL A 6 -8.84 9.29 -10.85
N ASN A 7 -10.13 9.38 -10.58
CA ASN A 7 -10.69 9.22 -9.25
C ASN A 7 -11.37 7.86 -9.15
N LEU A 8 -10.84 6.97 -8.30
CA LEU A 8 -11.54 5.75 -7.90
C LEU A 8 -12.54 6.12 -6.80
N HIS A 9 -13.82 6.18 -7.15
CA HIS A 9 -14.88 6.52 -6.21
C HIS A 9 -15.61 5.27 -5.71
N LEU A 10 -15.61 5.06 -4.40
CA LEU A 10 -16.33 3.98 -3.73
C LEU A 10 -17.58 4.56 -3.04
N SER A 11 -18.75 4.37 -3.63
CA SER A 11 -20.02 4.80 -3.03
C SER A 11 -20.27 4.11 -1.70
N GLU A 12 -21.14 4.69 -0.88
CA GLU A 12 -21.57 4.09 0.38
C GLU A 12 -22.11 2.67 0.18
N GLY A 13 -21.62 1.72 0.98
CA GLY A 13 -21.92 0.29 0.87
C GLY A 13 -21.11 -0.48 -0.18
N ALA A 14 -20.33 0.20 -1.03
CA ALA A 14 -19.42 -0.49 -1.94
C ALA A 14 -18.18 -1.02 -1.20
N GLU A 15 -17.77 -2.24 -1.51
CA GLU A 15 -16.57 -2.86 -0.97
C GLU A 15 -15.66 -3.34 -2.10
N LEU A 16 -14.40 -2.92 -2.07
CA LEU A 16 -13.35 -3.38 -2.97
C LEU A 16 -12.46 -4.38 -2.25
N HIS A 17 -12.65 -5.66 -2.55
CA HIS A 17 -11.89 -6.75 -1.96
C HIS A 17 -10.70 -7.13 -2.83
N PHE A 18 -9.57 -7.40 -2.19
CA PHE A 18 -8.36 -7.87 -2.84
C PHE A 18 -8.13 -9.36 -2.57
N SER A 19 -7.69 -10.07 -3.60
CA SER A 19 -7.24 -11.44 -3.47
C SER A 19 -5.88 -11.48 -2.76
N GLY A 20 -5.57 -12.59 -2.16
CA GLY A 20 -4.23 -12.80 -1.59
C GLY A 20 -3.37 -13.73 -2.46
N ASN A 21 -3.63 -13.84 -3.76
CA ASN A 21 -2.86 -14.68 -4.68
C ASN A 21 -1.72 -13.85 -5.29
N ILE A 22 -0.51 -14.37 -5.29
CA ILE A 22 0.68 -13.68 -5.82
C ILE A 22 0.49 -13.28 -7.29
N ILE A 23 -0.13 -14.16 -8.09
CA ILE A 23 -0.29 -13.94 -9.53
C ILE A 23 -1.10 -12.68 -9.87
N ASP A 24 -2.01 -12.25 -9.00
CA ASP A 24 -2.87 -11.09 -9.23
C ASP A 24 -2.13 -9.75 -9.03
N TYR A 25 -0.94 -9.81 -8.42
CA TYR A 25 -0.09 -8.65 -8.16
C TYR A 25 1.12 -8.54 -9.11
N LEU A 26 1.26 -9.51 -10.01
CA LEU A 26 2.38 -9.49 -10.95
C LEU A 26 2.07 -8.72 -12.23
N PRO A 27 3.09 -8.20 -12.92
CA PRO A 27 4.53 -8.33 -12.62
C PRO A 27 4.95 -7.57 -11.36
N ALA A 28 6.10 -7.95 -10.78
CA ALA A 28 6.71 -7.20 -9.69
C ALA A 28 6.93 -5.74 -10.11
N VAL A 29 6.63 -4.81 -9.20
CA VAL A 29 6.74 -3.37 -9.41
C VAL A 29 7.78 -2.76 -8.49
N PHE A 30 8.29 -1.60 -8.86
CA PHE A 30 9.18 -0.83 -8.00
C PHE A 30 8.42 -0.41 -6.73
N THR A 31 9.02 -0.62 -5.58
CA THR A 31 8.48 -0.23 -4.28
C THR A 31 9.61 0.01 -3.30
N ARG A 32 9.28 0.47 -2.13
CA ARG A 32 10.22 0.65 -1.02
C ARG A 32 9.64 0.00 0.23
N ASP A 33 10.43 -0.79 0.91
CA ASP A 33 10.02 -1.49 2.12
C ASP A 33 11.00 -1.18 3.26
N GLU A 34 10.50 -0.57 4.33
CA GLU A 34 11.28 -0.07 5.47
C GLU A 34 12.57 0.68 5.05
N GLY A 35 12.44 1.57 4.07
CA GLY A 35 13.55 2.39 3.58
C GLY A 35 14.42 1.74 2.49
N VAL A 36 14.19 0.48 2.12
CA VAL A 36 14.94 -0.23 1.09
C VAL A 36 14.16 -0.32 -0.21
N GLU A 37 14.75 0.19 -1.30
CA GLU A 37 14.20 0.07 -2.65
C GLU A 37 14.36 -1.35 -3.19
N LEU A 38 13.30 -1.87 -3.80
CA LEU A 38 13.25 -3.22 -4.38
C LEU A 38 12.09 -3.35 -5.38
N TYR A 39 11.99 -4.50 -6.04
CA TYR A 39 10.84 -4.89 -6.84
C TYR A 39 10.07 -6.01 -6.14
N SER A 40 8.79 -5.82 -5.90
CA SER A 40 7.91 -6.81 -5.28
C SER A 40 6.44 -6.57 -5.65
N LEU A 41 5.52 -7.10 -4.88
CA LEU A 41 4.08 -7.03 -5.17
C LEU A 41 3.49 -5.60 -5.07
N GLY A 42 4.22 -4.66 -4.51
CA GLY A 42 3.84 -3.26 -4.41
C GLY A 42 2.68 -3.01 -3.44
N ALA A 43 1.49 -2.84 -3.96
CA ALA A 43 0.31 -2.54 -3.16
C ALA A 43 -0.98 -3.08 -3.79
N CYS A 44 -2.04 -3.22 -3.00
CA CYS A 44 -3.37 -3.52 -3.48
C CYS A 44 -3.84 -2.44 -4.48
N LEU A 45 -3.74 -1.17 -4.08
CA LEU A 45 -3.94 0.00 -4.93
C LEU A 45 -2.59 0.67 -5.16
N TYR A 46 -2.07 0.56 -6.36
CA TYR A 46 -0.74 1.03 -6.75
C TYR A 46 -0.81 2.10 -7.83
N ALA A 47 0.08 3.07 -7.77
CA ALA A 47 0.35 4.05 -8.81
C ALA A 47 1.84 4.38 -8.81
N ASP A 48 2.45 4.56 -9.98
CA ASP A 48 3.84 4.99 -10.12
C ASP A 48 3.95 6.08 -11.17
N GLY A 49 4.58 7.20 -10.80
CA GLY A 49 4.80 8.34 -11.68
C GLY A 49 3.51 8.99 -12.21
N GLN A 50 2.41 8.92 -11.45
CA GLN A 50 1.11 9.45 -11.87
C GLN A 50 0.82 10.81 -11.20
N GLU A 51 -0.08 11.58 -11.81
CA GLU A 51 -0.52 12.85 -11.28
C GLU A 51 -2.05 12.98 -11.24
N ASN A 52 -2.55 13.79 -10.30
CA ASN A 52 -4.00 14.06 -10.15
C ASN A 52 -4.78 12.76 -9.95
N ILE A 53 -4.36 11.93 -9.01
CA ILE A 53 -5.03 10.68 -8.65
C ILE A 53 -5.84 10.86 -7.37
N ALA A 54 -7.01 10.24 -7.32
CA ALA A 54 -7.84 10.29 -6.14
C ALA A 54 -8.47 8.93 -5.80
N LEU A 55 -8.73 8.74 -4.51
CA LEU A 55 -9.52 7.66 -3.95
C LEU A 55 -10.54 8.28 -3.00
N THR A 56 -11.82 8.25 -3.36
CA THR A 56 -12.86 8.98 -2.62
C THR A 56 -14.11 8.15 -2.36
N GLY A 57 -14.97 8.67 -1.50
CA GLY A 57 -16.30 8.12 -1.22
C GLY A 57 -16.45 7.61 0.20
N LYS A 58 -17.50 6.81 0.45
CA LYS A 58 -17.81 6.24 1.77
C LYS A 58 -17.81 4.71 1.78
N GLY A 59 -17.29 4.12 0.72
CA GLY A 59 -17.11 2.67 0.63
C GLY A 59 -15.84 2.19 1.31
N LYS A 60 -15.52 0.92 1.11
CA LYS A 60 -14.41 0.24 1.79
C LYS A 60 -13.39 -0.33 0.83
N VAL A 61 -12.14 -0.26 1.24
CA VAL A 61 -11.01 -0.99 0.67
C VAL A 61 -10.65 -2.10 1.65
N VAL A 62 -10.79 -3.35 1.24
CA VAL A 62 -10.65 -4.51 2.13
C VAL A 62 -9.49 -5.39 1.67
N GLY A 63 -8.45 -5.47 2.48
CA GLY A 63 -7.27 -6.29 2.19
C GLY A 63 -7.53 -7.79 2.27
N PRO A 64 -6.59 -8.61 1.78
CA PRO A 64 -6.68 -10.06 1.83
C PRO A 64 -6.65 -10.60 3.27
N PRO A 65 -7.17 -11.80 3.51
CA PRO A 65 -7.04 -12.45 4.83
C PRO A 65 -5.61 -12.96 5.05
N THR A 66 -5.17 -13.05 6.31
CA THR A 66 -3.85 -13.60 6.70
C THR A 66 -3.66 -15.08 6.37
N SER A 67 -4.72 -15.79 5.98
CA SER A 67 -4.64 -17.16 5.48
C SER A 67 -4.23 -17.27 4.01
N CYS A 68 -4.05 -16.15 3.31
CA CYS A 68 -3.77 -16.08 1.88
C CYS A 68 -2.36 -16.57 1.51
N GLU A 69 -2.13 -16.77 0.21
CA GLU A 69 -0.83 -17.19 -0.33
C GLU A 69 0.27 -16.17 -0.05
N ILE A 70 0.02 -14.89 -0.29
CA ILE A 70 0.98 -13.80 -0.07
C ILE A 70 1.50 -13.83 1.36
N TYR A 71 0.59 -13.90 2.34
CA TYR A 71 0.99 -13.88 3.76
C TYR A 71 1.86 -15.10 4.14
N LYS A 72 1.58 -16.27 3.57
CA LYS A 72 2.37 -17.49 3.79
C LYS A 72 3.76 -17.45 3.14
N ARG A 73 3.93 -16.66 2.09
CA ARG A 73 5.18 -16.49 1.33
C ARG A 73 5.95 -15.23 1.69
N ASN A 74 5.53 -14.54 2.76
CA ASN A 74 6.08 -13.26 3.18
C ASN A 74 7.55 -13.33 3.59
N GLU A 75 8.37 -12.43 3.04
CA GLU A 75 9.78 -12.21 3.37
C GLU A 75 10.02 -10.96 4.24
N SER A 76 8.97 -10.30 4.72
CA SER A 76 9.07 -9.06 5.47
C SER A 76 9.90 -9.16 6.77
N MET A 77 10.13 -10.38 7.25
CA MET A 77 11.01 -10.64 8.40
C MET A 77 12.49 -10.74 8.05
N SER A 78 12.85 -10.72 6.75
CA SER A 78 14.24 -10.72 6.31
C SER A 78 14.90 -9.39 6.65
N SER A 79 15.96 -9.42 7.43
CA SER A 79 16.72 -8.22 7.77
C SER A 79 17.58 -7.69 6.61
N ASP A 80 17.85 -8.51 5.60
CA ASP A 80 18.74 -8.15 4.50
C ASP A 80 18.02 -7.45 3.34
N LYS A 81 16.77 -7.78 3.03
CA LYS A 81 16.00 -7.22 1.87
C LYS A 81 16.83 -7.06 0.60
N GLY A 82 17.91 -7.82 0.47
CA GLY A 82 18.83 -7.72 -0.65
C GLY A 82 19.60 -6.40 -0.76
N ILE A 83 19.75 -5.64 0.33
CA ILE A 83 20.40 -4.31 0.32
C ILE A 83 21.80 -4.34 -0.27
N ARG A 84 22.50 -5.47 -0.23
CA ARG A 84 23.84 -5.66 -0.80
C ARG A 84 23.82 -5.98 -2.29
N LYS A 85 22.66 -6.29 -2.87
CA LYS A 85 22.49 -6.52 -4.31
C LYS A 85 22.24 -5.18 -5.02
N PRO A 86 22.65 -5.02 -6.29
CA PRO A 86 22.16 -3.92 -7.12
C PRO A 86 20.62 -3.89 -7.15
N LEU A 87 20.01 -2.71 -7.27
CA LEU A 87 18.57 -2.56 -7.26
C LEU A 87 17.84 -3.47 -8.26
N ALA A 88 18.39 -3.61 -9.46
CA ALA A 88 17.84 -4.46 -10.52
C ALA A 88 17.75 -5.95 -10.15
N ASP A 89 18.53 -6.39 -9.16
CA ASP A 89 18.58 -7.79 -8.72
C ASP A 89 17.76 -8.03 -7.44
N ARG A 90 17.14 -6.99 -6.89
CA ARG A 90 16.26 -7.08 -5.70
C ARG A 90 14.82 -7.36 -6.12
N ILE A 91 14.57 -8.54 -6.65
CA ILE A 91 13.27 -8.96 -7.16
C ILE A 91 12.70 -10.06 -6.28
N TYR A 92 11.55 -9.76 -5.66
CA TYR A 92 10.83 -10.63 -4.73
C TYR A 92 9.40 -10.83 -5.24
N ASP A 93 9.25 -11.70 -6.23
CA ASP A 93 7.99 -11.94 -6.94
C ASP A 93 7.40 -13.34 -6.71
N GLY A 94 8.04 -14.13 -5.85
CA GLY A 94 7.61 -15.48 -5.50
C GLY A 94 7.91 -16.54 -6.55
N LYS A 95 8.57 -16.23 -7.68
CA LYS A 95 8.83 -17.17 -8.78
C LYS A 95 10.19 -17.84 -8.71
N ASN A 96 11.19 -17.14 -8.22
CA ASN A 96 12.60 -17.58 -8.20
C ASN A 96 13.00 -18.36 -6.94
N GLY A 97 12.03 -18.85 -6.15
CA GLY A 97 12.27 -19.51 -4.87
C GLY A 97 12.41 -18.58 -3.67
N GLU A 98 12.55 -17.29 -3.90
CA GLU A 98 12.47 -16.25 -2.86
C GLU A 98 10.99 -15.98 -2.54
N GLY A 99 10.70 -15.45 -1.36
CA GLY A 99 9.36 -15.06 -0.96
C GLY A 99 8.91 -13.74 -1.58
N VAL A 100 7.93 -13.11 -0.97
CA VAL A 100 7.43 -11.78 -1.34
C VAL A 100 7.37 -10.89 -0.11
N PHE A 101 7.51 -9.58 -0.28
CA PHE A 101 7.15 -8.62 0.76
C PHE A 101 5.65 -8.39 0.74
N LEU A 102 5.06 -8.16 1.92
CA LEU A 102 3.62 -7.90 2.03
C LEU A 102 3.26 -6.63 1.25
N PRO A 103 2.22 -6.65 0.42
CA PRO A 103 1.77 -5.46 -0.29
C PRO A 103 1.09 -4.49 0.67
N LYS A 104 1.39 -3.23 0.53
CA LYS A 104 0.67 -2.14 1.18
C LYS A 104 -0.78 -2.09 0.66
N THR A 105 -1.68 -1.45 1.40
CA THR A 105 -3.07 -1.36 0.91
C THR A 105 -3.21 -0.28 -0.17
N PHE A 106 -2.73 0.95 0.08
CA PHE A 106 -2.66 2.02 -0.92
C PHE A 106 -1.27 2.64 -0.90
N ALA A 107 -0.52 2.48 -1.98
CA ALA A 107 0.84 3.02 -2.08
C ALA A 107 1.10 3.66 -3.45
N PRO A 108 0.81 4.96 -3.60
CA PRO A 108 1.32 5.74 -4.70
C PRO A 108 2.83 5.98 -4.51
N ILE A 109 3.60 5.86 -5.59
CA ILE A 109 5.04 6.15 -5.60
C ILE A 109 5.39 7.12 -6.72
N ASN A 110 6.29 8.07 -6.47
CA ASN A 110 6.66 9.10 -7.45
C ASN A 110 5.46 9.90 -8.00
N CYS A 111 4.39 10.07 -7.22
CA CYS A 111 3.14 10.67 -7.68
C CYS A 111 3.00 12.13 -7.23
N LYS A 112 2.18 12.91 -7.96
CA LYS A 112 1.82 14.30 -7.60
C LYS A 112 0.32 14.48 -7.50
N ASN A 113 -0.12 15.37 -6.60
CA ASN A 113 -1.52 15.68 -6.36
C ASN A 113 -2.31 14.41 -6.04
N VAL A 114 -2.03 13.81 -4.90
CA VAL A 114 -2.70 12.60 -4.39
C VAL A 114 -3.78 13.01 -3.41
N PHE A 115 -5.02 12.62 -3.67
CA PHE A 115 -6.18 12.95 -2.84
C PHE A 115 -6.91 11.70 -2.35
N VAL A 116 -7.06 11.55 -1.03
CA VAL A 116 -7.78 10.42 -0.41
C VAL A 116 -8.82 11.00 0.55
N GLU A 117 -10.11 10.68 0.34
CA GLU A 117 -11.18 11.22 1.16
C GLU A 117 -12.30 10.24 1.47
N GLY A 118 -12.66 10.13 2.75
CA GLY A 118 -13.90 9.52 3.25
C GLY A 118 -13.96 8.00 3.26
N VAL A 119 -13.05 7.31 2.57
CA VAL A 119 -13.03 5.85 2.47
C VAL A 119 -12.58 5.18 3.75
N THR A 120 -13.02 3.94 3.94
CA THR A 120 -12.57 3.08 5.05
C THR A 120 -11.61 2.02 4.51
N PHE A 121 -10.47 1.85 5.18
CA PHE A 121 -9.51 0.78 4.94
C PHE A 121 -9.67 -0.28 6.02
N GLU A 122 -9.86 -1.51 5.60
CA GLU A 122 -10.05 -2.65 6.51
C GLU A 122 -9.09 -3.79 6.20
N ARG A 123 -8.54 -4.40 7.22
CA ARG A 123 -7.78 -5.65 7.13
C ARG A 123 -6.60 -5.58 6.14
N GLY A 124 -5.77 -4.57 6.22
CA GLY A 124 -4.50 -4.54 5.47
C GLY A 124 -3.60 -5.73 5.84
N LEU A 125 -2.83 -6.23 4.89
CA LEU A 125 -1.77 -7.21 5.17
C LEU A 125 -0.50 -6.57 5.70
N TYR A 126 -0.35 -5.30 5.49
CA TYR A 126 0.81 -4.50 5.83
C TYR A 126 0.36 -3.05 6.03
N TRP A 127 1.26 -2.10 6.03
CA TRP A 127 0.99 -0.67 6.10
C TRP A 127 -0.17 -0.25 5.17
N ASN A 128 -1.10 0.53 5.69
CA ASN A 128 -2.33 0.79 4.94
C ASN A 128 -2.17 1.89 3.89
N ILE A 129 -1.70 3.08 4.26
CA ILE A 129 -1.60 4.22 3.33
C ILE A 129 -0.18 4.74 3.32
N VAL A 130 0.54 4.51 2.22
CA VAL A 130 1.98 4.74 2.15
C VAL A 130 2.37 5.48 0.88
N PRO A 131 2.16 6.80 0.82
CA PRO A 131 2.72 7.58 -0.27
C PRO A 131 4.25 7.63 -0.15
N GLN A 132 4.94 7.27 -1.24
CA GLN A 132 6.39 7.19 -1.32
C GLN A 132 6.91 8.12 -2.40
N TYR A 133 7.87 9.00 -2.07
CA TYR A 133 8.40 9.99 -3.03
C TYR A 133 7.32 10.84 -3.70
N CYS A 134 6.24 11.14 -3.01
CA CYS A 134 5.09 11.88 -3.53
C CYS A 134 5.10 13.36 -3.11
N GLU A 135 4.36 14.17 -3.84
CA GLU A 135 4.24 15.61 -3.62
C GLU A 135 2.77 16.06 -3.68
N HIS A 136 2.38 17.00 -2.81
CA HIS A 136 1.01 17.53 -2.69
C HIS A 136 -0.01 16.42 -2.37
N ILE A 137 -0.02 15.98 -1.13
CA ILE A 137 -0.87 14.88 -0.66
C ILE A 137 -1.91 15.41 0.30
N VAL A 138 -3.17 15.06 0.09
CA VAL A 138 -4.26 15.32 1.04
C VAL A 138 -4.93 14.00 1.40
N ILE A 139 -4.94 13.69 2.69
CA ILE A 139 -5.65 12.53 3.27
C ILE A 139 -6.64 13.08 4.29
N ARG A 140 -7.93 12.92 4.01
CA ARG A 140 -8.97 13.59 4.78
C ARG A 140 -10.13 12.67 5.12
N GLY A 141 -10.59 12.70 6.37
CA GLY A 141 -11.84 12.06 6.81
C GLY A 141 -11.91 10.56 6.57
N ILE A 142 -10.76 9.90 6.45
CA ILE A 142 -10.68 8.46 6.25
C ILE A 142 -10.79 7.71 7.59
N THR A 143 -11.13 6.43 7.50
CA THR A 143 -11.07 5.50 8.61
C THR A 143 -10.12 4.34 8.27
N VAL A 144 -9.25 3.96 9.19
CA VAL A 144 -8.48 2.72 9.12
C VAL A 144 -8.91 1.81 10.26
N ASN A 145 -9.40 0.62 9.94
CA ASN A 145 -9.71 -0.46 10.87
C ASN A 145 -8.90 -1.69 10.45
N SER A 146 -7.68 -1.81 10.92
CA SER A 146 -6.77 -2.82 10.42
C SER A 146 -6.16 -3.63 11.56
N PHE A 147 -6.79 -4.77 11.81
CA PHE A 147 -6.41 -5.73 12.85
C PHE A 147 -6.05 -7.08 12.23
N GLY A 148 -5.38 -7.92 12.99
CA GLY A 148 -5.11 -9.31 12.62
C GLY A 148 -3.65 -9.71 12.76
N HIS A 149 -2.71 -8.77 12.66
CA HIS A 149 -1.28 -8.97 12.94
C HIS A 149 -0.57 -7.63 13.14
N GLY A 150 0.54 -7.63 13.87
CA GLY A 150 1.37 -6.44 14.06
C GLY A 150 2.15 -6.14 12.77
N ARG A 151 1.92 -5.05 12.12
CA ARG A 151 2.47 -4.40 10.92
C ARG A 151 1.35 -3.76 10.07
N THR A 152 0.22 -3.49 10.68
CA THR A 152 -0.89 -2.86 10.00
C THR A 152 -0.96 -1.38 10.37
N ASP A 153 0.12 -0.67 10.09
CA ASP A 153 0.26 0.76 10.32
C ASP A 153 -0.81 1.55 9.57
N GLY A 154 -1.14 2.72 10.07
CA GLY A 154 -2.21 3.56 9.53
C GLY A 154 -1.78 4.33 8.30
N ILE A 155 -0.98 5.38 8.51
CA ILE A 155 -0.50 6.29 7.45
C ILE A 155 0.99 6.51 7.61
N ASP A 156 1.79 6.04 6.65
CA ASP A 156 3.25 6.16 6.66
C ASP A 156 3.70 7.07 5.53
N ILE A 157 4.07 8.30 5.85
CA ILE A 157 4.57 9.25 4.87
C ILE A 157 6.06 8.99 4.63
N ASP A 158 6.36 8.33 3.51
CA ASP A 158 7.72 7.93 3.18
C ASP A 158 8.35 8.85 2.13
N SER A 159 9.34 9.64 2.52
CA SER A 159 10.12 10.52 1.64
C SER A 159 9.26 11.43 0.74
N SER A 160 8.13 11.86 1.24
CA SER A 160 7.14 12.69 0.54
C SER A 160 7.08 14.10 1.16
N ASN A 161 6.51 15.06 0.44
CA ASN A 161 6.42 16.44 0.90
C ASN A 161 5.07 17.07 0.59
N ASP A 162 4.77 18.20 1.25
CA ASP A 162 3.51 18.94 1.17
C ASP A 162 2.31 18.03 1.46
N VAL A 163 2.20 17.59 2.72
CA VAL A 163 1.23 16.59 3.16
C VAL A 163 0.27 17.20 4.17
N LEU A 164 -1.02 17.06 3.90
CA LEU A 164 -2.10 17.40 4.83
C LEU A 164 -2.86 16.11 5.22
N ILE A 165 -2.88 15.80 6.52
CA ILE A 165 -3.70 14.71 7.10
C ILE A 165 -4.65 15.37 8.10
N GLU A 166 -5.95 15.20 7.89
CA GLU A 166 -6.95 15.80 8.77
C GLU A 166 -8.23 14.97 8.93
N TYR A 167 -8.84 15.04 10.10
CA TYR A 167 -10.12 14.38 10.42
C TYR A 167 -10.13 12.86 10.21
N CYS A 168 -8.98 12.20 10.34
CA CYS A 168 -8.84 10.76 10.19
C CYS A 168 -9.08 10.02 11.51
N SER A 169 -9.62 8.81 11.42
CA SER A 169 -9.77 7.88 12.54
C SER A 169 -8.95 6.63 12.26
N LEU A 170 -7.91 6.38 13.06
CA LEU A 170 -6.98 5.28 12.83
C LEU A 170 -7.04 4.32 14.02
N ASP A 171 -7.36 3.05 13.73
CA ASP A 171 -7.39 1.95 14.68
C ASP A 171 -6.67 0.75 14.05
N CYS A 172 -5.40 0.59 14.35
CA CYS A 172 -4.46 -0.34 13.75
C CYS A 172 -3.58 -1.00 14.81
N GLN A 173 -2.80 -2.02 14.44
CA GLN A 173 -2.01 -2.80 15.40
C GLN A 173 -0.51 -2.44 15.43
N ASP A 174 -0.12 -1.39 14.74
CA ASP A 174 1.21 -0.81 14.80
C ASP A 174 1.08 0.72 14.77
N ASP A 175 2.05 1.45 14.24
CA ASP A 175 2.06 2.91 14.26
C ASP A 175 0.85 3.51 13.52
N CYS A 176 0.19 4.50 14.12
CA CYS A 176 -0.94 5.17 13.46
C CYS A 176 -0.46 6.18 12.40
N TYR A 177 0.64 6.91 12.64
CA TYR A 177 1.43 7.76 11.72
C TYR A 177 2.80 8.06 12.30
#